data_1ee7bade84f16f98bb532a26231dbf3f
#
_entry.id   1ee7bade84f16f98bb532a26231dbf3f
#
_cell.length_a   1.000
_cell.length_b   1.000
_cell.length_c   1.000
_cell.angle_alpha   90.00
_cell.angle_beta   90.00
_cell.angle_gamma   90.00
#
_symmetry.space_group_name_H-M   'P 1'
#
loop_
_entity.id
_entity.type
_entity.pdbx_description
1 polymer ?
#
loop_
_entity_poly.entity_id
_entity_poly.type
_entity_poly.pdbx_seq_one_letter_code
_entity_poly.pdbx_strand_id
1 'polypeptide(L)'
;LIDKAMTDSQGYDRLGEMLDTFGPRFTGSTNLEKALEWIIDEMKKDGLDNVHGEEVLVPKWIRGKESAQMTAPWKKDLAILGLGGSVGTGAKGISGEVFVVDSFDDLKARASEAKGKIILYNAPFKSYGETVQYRYRGASEAAKVGGIASLVRSVGPYSMNTPHTGTSAYEDGVKKIPHAAVTLEDAAMMGRMAKRGLT
;
A
#
# COMPACT_ATOMS: atom_id res chain seq x y z
N LEU A 1 12.70 20.56 32.02
CA LEU A 1 11.91 20.06 30.90
C LEU A 1 12.50 18.79 30.32
N ILE A 2 13.78 18.79 29.88
CA ILE A 2 14.43 17.61 29.25
C ILE A 2 14.39 16.40 30.19
N ASP A 3 14.85 16.56 31.45
CA ASP A 3 14.85 15.46 32.43
C ASP A 3 13.45 14.89 32.67
N LYS A 4 12.43 15.75 32.74
CA LYS A 4 11.03 15.31 32.87
C LYS A 4 10.58 14.54 31.63
N ALA A 5 10.87 15.02 30.42
CA ALA A 5 10.51 14.35 29.19
C ALA A 5 11.19 12.98 29.03
N MET A 6 12.44 12.85 29.51
CA MET A 6 13.19 11.59 29.45
C MET A 6 12.74 10.53 30.44
N THR A 7 12.00 10.94 31.50
CA THR A 7 11.51 10.03 32.56
C THR A 7 10.00 9.83 32.54
N ASP A 8 9.30 10.52 31.64
CA ASP A 8 7.85 10.46 31.53
C ASP A 8 7.43 9.39 30.51
N SER A 9 6.65 8.40 30.94
CA SER A 9 6.12 7.33 30.08
C SER A 9 4.77 7.67 29.43
N GLN A 10 4.14 8.78 29.80
CA GLN A 10 2.75 9.10 29.39
C GLN A 10 2.54 9.06 27.89
N GLY A 11 3.52 9.54 27.10
CA GLY A 11 3.43 9.50 25.63
C GLY A 11 3.35 8.06 25.08
N TYR A 12 4.13 7.15 25.65
CA TYR A 12 4.11 5.73 25.27
C TYR A 12 2.83 5.05 25.72
N ASP A 13 2.39 5.31 26.98
CA ASP A 13 1.19 4.70 27.53
C ASP A 13 -0.06 5.15 26.77
N ARG A 14 -0.18 6.44 26.44
CA ARG A 14 -1.26 6.98 25.60
C ARG A 14 -1.24 6.43 24.18
N LEU A 15 -0.06 6.26 23.60
CA LEU A 15 0.05 5.62 22.29
C LEU A 15 -0.47 4.19 22.34
N GLY A 16 -0.08 3.43 23.35
CA GLY A 16 -0.57 2.07 23.59
C GLY A 16 -2.09 2.03 23.73
N GLU A 17 -2.66 2.86 24.61
CA GLU A 17 -4.11 2.96 24.82
C GLU A 17 -4.84 3.29 23.51
N MET A 18 -4.37 4.27 22.75
CA MET A 18 -4.96 4.66 21.46
C MET A 18 -4.92 3.53 20.44
N LEU A 19 -3.81 2.80 20.34
CA LEU A 19 -3.64 1.70 19.40
C LEU A 19 -4.55 0.51 19.75
N ASP A 20 -4.60 0.15 21.04
CA ASP A 20 -5.34 -1.02 21.52
C ASP A 20 -6.85 -0.78 21.55
N THR A 21 -7.27 0.46 21.84
CA THR A 21 -8.70 0.81 21.94
C THR A 21 -9.35 1.01 20.58
N PHE A 22 -8.69 1.70 19.65
CA PHE A 22 -9.31 2.13 18.40
C PHE A 22 -8.85 1.34 17.18
N GLY A 23 -7.75 0.59 17.26
CA GLY A 23 -7.21 -0.17 16.14
C GLY A 23 -6.85 0.70 14.92
N PRO A 24 -7.05 0.21 13.68
CA PRO A 24 -6.76 0.97 12.46
C PRO A 24 -7.63 2.23 12.34
N ARG A 25 -6.99 3.38 12.13
CA ARG A 25 -7.63 4.71 12.11
C ARG A 25 -7.39 5.40 10.77
N PHE A 26 -7.99 4.85 9.71
CA PHE A 26 -7.92 5.47 8.39
C PHE A 26 -8.78 6.73 8.33
N THR A 27 -8.37 7.68 7.51
CA THR A 27 -9.09 8.92 7.23
C THR A 27 -10.55 8.65 6.88
N GLY A 28 -11.49 9.32 7.56
CA GLY A 28 -12.93 9.15 7.39
C GLY A 28 -13.50 7.84 7.95
N SER A 29 -12.74 7.09 8.76
CA SER A 29 -13.25 5.90 9.43
C SER A 29 -13.84 6.22 10.80
N THR A 30 -14.83 5.43 11.23
CA THR A 30 -15.42 5.54 12.56
C THR A 30 -14.39 5.40 13.68
N ASN A 31 -13.35 4.58 13.48
CA ASN A 31 -12.30 4.43 14.48
C ASN A 31 -11.45 5.71 14.61
N LEU A 32 -11.21 6.42 13.51
CA LEU A 32 -10.52 7.70 13.57
C LEU A 32 -11.36 8.74 14.31
N GLU A 33 -12.66 8.85 14.01
CA GLU A 33 -13.55 9.79 14.68
C GLU A 33 -13.57 9.57 16.21
N LYS A 34 -13.71 8.32 16.64
CA LYS A 34 -13.64 7.97 18.08
C LYS A 34 -12.29 8.31 18.71
N ALA A 35 -11.20 8.08 17.98
CA ALA A 35 -9.87 8.43 18.47
C ALA A 35 -9.68 9.94 18.59
N LEU A 36 -10.25 10.73 17.68
CA LEU A 36 -10.22 12.20 17.76
C LEU A 36 -11.00 12.71 18.96
N GLU A 37 -12.18 12.16 19.26
CA GLU A 37 -12.93 12.48 20.48
C GLU A 37 -12.09 12.19 21.73
N TRP A 38 -11.48 11.02 21.81
CA TRP A 38 -10.59 10.65 22.91
C TRP A 38 -9.38 11.59 23.02
N ILE A 39 -8.74 11.96 21.92
CA ILE A 39 -7.61 12.91 21.91
C ILE A 39 -8.05 14.27 22.47
N ILE A 40 -9.21 14.78 22.08
CA ILE A 40 -9.76 16.04 22.59
C ILE A 40 -9.95 15.96 24.12
N ASP A 41 -10.45 14.84 24.61
CA ASP A 41 -10.67 14.65 26.05
C ASP A 41 -9.34 14.54 26.81
N GLU A 42 -8.34 13.86 26.28
CA GLU A 42 -7.01 13.80 26.88
C GLU A 42 -6.33 15.17 26.92
N MET A 43 -6.45 15.96 25.86
CA MET A 43 -5.92 17.33 25.83
C MET A 43 -6.58 18.23 26.89
N LYS A 44 -7.89 18.08 27.12
CA LYS A 44 -8.61 18.80 28.19
C LYS A 44 -8.16 18.34 29.58
N LYS A 45 -7.94 17.03 29.78
CA LYS A 45 -7.41 16.49 31.05
C LYS A 45 -6.01 17.02 31.36
N ASP A 46 -5.20 17.27 30.31
CA ASP A 46 -3.89 17.91 30.46
C ASP A 46 -3.94 19.38 30.82
N GLY A 47 -5.14 19.97 30.90
CA GLY A 47 -5.33 21.37 31.25
C GLY A 47 -5.05 22.34 30.11
N LEU A 48 -5.12 21.89 28.85
CA LEU A 48 -4.99 22.80 27.72
C LEU A 48 -6.26 23.62 27.53
N ASP A 49 -6.08 24.88 27.16
CA ASP A 49 -7.18 25.82 26.91
C ASP A 49 -7.69 25.72 25.48
N ASN A 50 -8.96 26.06 25.29
CA ASN A 50 -9.60 26.20 23.98
C ASN A 50 -9.50 24.94 23.09
N VAL A 51 -9.55 23.74 23.69
CA VAL A 51 -9.50 22.47 22.96
C VAL A 51 -10.85 22.20 22.28
N HIS A 52 -10.84 22.13 20.96
CA HIS A 52 -12.01 21.83 20.13
C HIS A 52 -11.61 21.11 18.83
N GLY A 53 -12.55 20.46 18.19
CA GLY A 53 -12.38 19.89 16.85
C GLY A 53 -12.78 20.87 15.77
N GLU A 54 -12.14 20.80 14.60
CA GLU A 54 -12.51 21.54 13.40
C GLU A 54 -12.90 20.57 12.30
N GLU A 55 -13.98 20.86 11.57
CA GLU A 55 -14.43 20.04 10.45
C GLU A 55 -13.55 20.21 9.24
N VAL A 56 -13.09 19.11 8.65
CA VAL A 56 -12.34 19.08 7.40
C VAL A 56 -12.91 18.03 6.45
N LEU A 57 -13.00 18.37 5.16
CA LEU A 57 -13.38 17.41 4.13
C LEU A 57 -12.16 16.58 3.72
N VAL A 58 -12.27 15.26 3.85
CA VAL A 58 -11.20 14.32 3.55
C VAL A 58 -11.67 13.21 2.61
N PRO A 59 -10.79 12.69 1.74
CA PRO A 59 -11.14 11.54 0.92
C PRO A 59 -11.26 10.30 1.80
N LYS A 60 -12.35 9.55 1.63
CA LYS A 60 -12.59 8.27 2.30
C LYS A 60 -12.33 7.12 1.35
N TRP A 61 -11.35 6.29 1.66
CA TRP A 61 -11.10 5.02 0.97
C TRP A 61 -11.35 3.86 1.92
N ILE A 62 -12.12 2.87 1.48
CA ILE A 62 -12.49 1.71 2.29
C ILE A 62 -11.80 0.48 1.70
N ARG A 63 -10.96 -0.17 2.51
CA ARG A 63 -10.35 -1.46 2.16
C ARG A 63 -11.43 -2.54 2.15
N GLY A 64 -11.58 -3.20 0.99
CA GLY A 64 -12.46 -4.34 0.84
C GLY A 64 -11.78 -5.67 1.20
N LYS A 65 -12.41 -6.77 0.81
CA LYS A 65 -11.76 -8.09 0.83
C LYS A 65 -10.79 -8.17 -0.34
N GLU A 66 -9.57 -8.60 -0.06
CA GLU A 66 -8.52 -8.69 -1.06
C GLU A 66 -7.84 -10.06 -1.00
N SER A 67 -7.56 -10.62 -2.15
CA SER A 67 -6.82 -11.87 -2.29
C SER A 67 -6.11 -11.92 -3.64
N ALA A 68 -5.02 -12.64 -3.71
CA ALA A 68 -4.37 -12.98 -4.97
C ALA A 68 -3.85 -14.40 -4.91
N GLN A 69 -3.92 -15.08 -6.03
CA GLN A 69 -3.41 -16.45 -6.17
C GLN A 69 -2.63 -16.58 -7.48
N MET A 70 -1.43 -17.08 -7.40
CA MET A 70 -0.73 -17.60 -8.56
C MET A 70 -1.37 -18.95 -8.94
N THR A 71 -1.78 -19.11 -10.18
CA THR A 71 -2.50 -20.29 -10.66
C THR A 71 -1.66 -21.22 -11.49
N ALA A 72 -0.56 -20.73 -12.05
CA ALA A 72 0.41 -21.48 -12.83
C ALA A 72 1.84 -21.04 -12.46
N PRO A 73 2.83 -21.92 -12.61
CA PRO A 73 2.77 -23.34 -12.96
C PRO A 73 2.21 -24.22 -11.84
N TRP A 74 1.99 -23.69 -10.66
CA TRP A 74 1.38 -24.34 -9.50
C TRP A 74 0.61 -23.29 -8.66
N LYS A 75 -0.35 -23.75 -7.88
CA LYS A 75 -1.20 -22.85 -7.10
C LYS A 75 -0.50 -22.40 -5.82
N LYS A 76 -0.51 -21.08 -5.58
CA LYS A 76 0.00 -20.45 -4.37
C LYS A 76 -0.82 -19.21 -4.03
N ASP A 77 -1.32 -19.14 -2.82
CA ASP A 77 -1.90 -17.91 -2.30
C ASP A 77 -0.77 -16.91 -2.03
N LEU A 78 -0.93 -15.70 -2.51
CA LEU A 78 0.02 -14.60 -2.33
C LEU A 78 -0.46 -13.70 -1.20
N ALA A 79 0.46 -13.35 -0.31
CA ALA A 79 0.18 -12.31 0.67
C ALA A 79 0.23 -10.95 -0.04
N ILE A 80 -0.91 -10.27 -0.10
CA ILE A 80 -1.05 -8.94 -0.72
C ILE A 80 -1.65 -7.94 0.25
N LEU A 81 -1.38 -6.66 -0.02
CA LEU A 81 -2.12 -5.52 0.54
C LEU A 81 -2.44 -4.55 -0.58
N GLY A 82 -3.73 -4.30 -0.82
CA GLY A 82 -4.18 -3.25 -1.73
C GLY A 82 -3.64 -1.90 -1.29
N LEU A 83 -3.20 -1.08 -2.22
CA LEU A 83 -2.68 0.25 -1.91
C LEU A 83 -3.81 1.25 -1.72
N GLY A 84 -3.64 2.17 -0.80
CA GLY A 84 -4.62 3.22 -0.51
C GLY A 84 -4.93 4.02 -1.78
N GLY A 85 -6.23 4.18 -2.07
CA GLY A 85 -6.71 4.79 -3.31
C GLY A 85 -6.90 3.82 -4.48
N SER A 86 -6.43 2.57 -4.38
CA SER A 86 -6.61 1.58 -5.45
C SER A 86 -8.09 1.32 -5.75
N VAL A 87 -8.42 1.19 -7.04
CA VAL A 87 -9.73 0.66 -7.46
C VAL A 87 -9.77 -0.85 -7.27
N GLY A 88 -10.98 -1.40 -7.11
CA GLY A 88 -11.20 -2.84 -7.01
C GLY A 88 -11.24 -3.55 -8.35
N THR A 89 -11.21 -4.90 -8.32
CA THR A 89 -11.27 -5.77 -9.50
C THR A 89 -12.70 -6.12 -9.93
N GLY A 90 -13.70 -5.69 -9.17
CA GLY A 90 -15.09 -6.16 -9.32
C GLY A 90 -15.29 -7.60 -8.84
N ALA A 91 -16.53 -8.09 -8.90
CA ALA A 91 -16.91 -9.39 -8.33
C ALA A 91 -16.22 -10.60 -8.97
N LYS A 92 -15.81 -10.49 -10.23
CA LYS A 92 -15.15 -11.58 -10.97
C LYS A 92 -13.64 -11.64 -10.78
N GLY A 93 -13.05 -10.63 -10.13
CA GLY A 93 -11.62 -10.50 -10.05
C GLY A 93 -10.95 -10.18 -11.40
N ILE A 94 -9.63 -10.24 -11.43
CA ILE A 94 -8.80 -10.11 -12.63
C ILE A 94 -7.84 -11.30 -12.69
N SER A 95 -7.68 -11.89 -13.87
CA SER A 95 -6.68 -12.92 -14.11
C SER A 95 -5.86 -12.54 -15.33
N GLY A 96 -4.57 -12.79 -15.30
CA GLY A 96 -3.66 -12.48 -16.40
C GLY A 96 -2.25 -12.96 -16.11
N GLU A 97 -1.46 -13.03 -17.16
CA GLU A 97 -0.03 -13.31 -17.09
C GLU A 97 0.70 -12.19 -16.33
N VAL A 98 1.66 -12.54 -15.50
CA VAL A 98 2.49 -11.56 -14.78
C VAL A 98 3.68 -11.16 -15.64
N PHE A 99 3.80 -9.86 -15.88
CA PHE A 99 4.91 -9.24 -16.60
C PHE A 99 5.83 -8.52 -15.62
N VAL A 100 7.00 -9.10 -15.38
CA VAL A 100 7.95 -8.59 -14.38
C VAL A 100 8.87 -7.55 -14.99
N VAL A 101 8.98 -6.40 -14.32
CA VAL A 101 9.88 -5.30 -14.69
C VAL A 101 10.66 -4.80 -13.48
N ASP A 102 11.89 -4.35 -13.72
CA ASP A 102 12.77 -3.85 -12.66
C ASP A 102 12.71 -2.32 -12.51
N SER A 103 12.14 -1.61 -13.49
CA SER A 103 11.99 -0.14 -13.45
C SER A 103 10.90 0.36 -14.39
N PHE A 104 10.57 1.64 -14.30
CA PHE A 104 9.69 2.31 -15.28
C PHE A 104 10.33 2.38 -16.68
N ASP A 105 11.65 2.51 -16.76
CA ASP A 105 12.35 2.51 -18.04
C ASP A 105 12.33 1.12 -18.70
N ASP A 106 12.47 0.05 -17.90
CA ASP A 106 12.29 -1.33 -18.39
C ASP A 106 10.86 -1.56 -18.90
N LEU A 107 9.85 -1.09 -18.16
CA LEU A 107 8.45 -1.15 -18.61
C LEU A 107 8.24 -0.41 -19.93
N LYS A 108 8.80 0.77 -20.08
CA LYS A 108 8.74 1.58 -21.30
C LYS A 108 9.40 0.89 -22.48
N ALA A 109 10.60 0.37 -22.29
CA ALA A 109 11.36 -0.31 -23.34
C ALA A 109 10.64 -1.56 -23.87
N ARG A 110 9.84 -2.21 -23.01
CA ARG A 110 9.10 -3.44 -23.31
C ARG A 110 7.58 -3.24 -23.32
N ALA A 111 7.12 -2.02 -23.60
CA ALA A 111 5.71 -1.65 -23.54
C ALA A 111 4.78 -2.52 -24.41
N SER A 112 5.25 -2.95 -25.59
CA SER A 112 4.49 -3.81 -26.48
C SER A 112 4.13 -5.18 -25.90
N GLU A 113 4.94 -5.68 -24.96
CA GLU A 113 4.75 -6.96 -24.28
C GLU A 113 3.77 -6.87 -23.08
N ALA A 114 3.53 -5.66 -22.57
CA ALA A 114 2.79 -5.41 -21.32
C ALA A 114 1.27 -5.43 -21.46
N LYS A 115 0.77 -5.28 -22.70
CA LYS A 115 -0.68 -5.15 -22.95
C LYS A 115 -1.45 -6.39 -22.49
N GLY A 116 -2.49 -6.17 -21.66
CA GLY A 116 -3.35 -7.22 -21.12
C GLY A 116 -2.74 -8.01 -19.97
N LYS A 117 -1.55 -7.65 -19.51
CA LYS A 117 -0.85 -8.35 -18.42
C LYS A 117 -0.95 -7.63 -17.08
N ILE A 118 -0.64 -8.36 -16.01
CA ILE A 118 -0.47 -7.82 -14.66
C ILE A 118 1.00 -7.43 -14.51
N ILE A 119 1.27 -6.14 -14.31
CA ILE A 119 2.64 -5.63 -14.22
C ILE A 119 3.16 -5.79 -12.80
N LEU A 120 4.27 -6.49 -12.62
CA LEU A 120 4.97 -6.60 -11.34
C LEU A 120 6.23 -5.76 -11.36
N TYR A 121 6.25 -4.69 -10.59
CA TYR A 121 7.47 -3.92 -10.30
C TYR A 121 8.31 -4.66 -9.25
N ASN A 122 9.36 -5.36 -9.70
CA ASN A 122 10.29 -6.08 -8.82
C ASN A 122 11.56 -5.26 -8.55
N ALA A 123 11.43 -3.95 -8.47
CA ALA A 123 12.54 -3.03 -8.22
C ALA A 123 13.22 -3.32 -6.87
N PRO A 124 14.54 -3.54 -6.82
CA PRO A 124 15.27 -3.70 -5.57
C PRO A 124 15.16 -2.44 -4.70
N PHE A 125 15.07 -2.64 -3.39
CA PHE A 125 15.11 -1.52 -2.45
C PHE A 125 16.50 -0.86 -2.46
N LYS A 126 16.56 0.42 -2.73
CA LYS A 126 17.75 1.25 -2.62
C LYS A 126 17.63 2.20 -1.43
N SER A 127 16.66 3.09 -1.50
CA SER A 127 16.20 3.97 -0.43
C SER A 127 14.69 4.08 -0.51
N TYR A 128 14.05 4.54 0.57
CA TYR A 128 12.61 4.73 0.55
C TYR A 128 12.19 5.74 -0.53
N GLY A 129 12.88 6.88 -0.59
CA GLY A 129 12.57 7.95 -1.56
C GLY A 129 12.66 7.49 -3.02
N GLU A 130 13.67 6.69 -3.37
CA GLU A 130 13.83 6.18 -4.73
C GLU A 130 12.84 5.05 -5.06
N THR A 131 12.56 4.16 -4.10
CA THR A 131 11.79 2.95 -4.38
C THR A 131 10.28 3.19 -4.26
N VAL A 132 9.83 4.14 -3.44
CA VAL A 132 8.40 4.42 -3.20
C VAL A 132 7.63 4.84 -4.46
N GLN A 133 8.30 5.38 -5.47
CA GLN A 133 7.65 5.78 -6.71
C GLN A 133 6.93 4.63 -7.44
N TYR A 134 7.42 3.41 -7.36
CA TYR A 134 6.77 2.22 -7.94
C TYR A 134 5.44 1.92 -7.25
N ARG A 135 5.34 2.17 -5.95
CA ARG A 135 4.09 2.10 -5.20
C ARG A 135 3.17 3.27 -5.55
N TYR A 136 3.69 4.48 -5.63
CA TYR A 136 2.87 5.69 -5.79
C TYR A 136 2.34 5.82 -7.22
N ARG A 137 3.16 5.63 -8.24
CA ARG A 137 2.84 5.85 -9.66
C ARG A 137 2.62 4.58 -10.48
N GLY A 138 2.93 3.41 -9.91
CA GLY A 138 3.00 2.14 -10.65
C GLY A 138 1.72 1.78 -11.39
N ALA A 139 0.54 2.04 -10.82
CA ALA A 139 -0.72 1.78 -11.49
C ALA A 139 -0.89 2.61 -12.76
N SER A 140 -0.57 3.91 -12.71
CA SER A 140 -0.68 4.79 -13.88
C SER A 140 0.30 4.39 -14.98
N GLU A 141 1.56 4.14 -14.63
CA GLU A 141 2.58 3.73 -15.61
C GLU A 141 2.23 2.37 -16.26
N ALA A 142 1.71 1.41 -15.48
CA ALA A 142 1.22 0.15 -16.01
C ALA A 142 0.01 0.32 -16.94
N ALA A 143 -0.93 1.19 -16.58
CA ALA A 143 -2.12 1.46 -17.39
C ALA A 143 -1.79 2.13 -18.73
N LYS A 144 -0.79 3.02 -18.78
CA LYS A 144 -0.32 3.68 -20.02
C LYS A 144 0.15 2.69 -21.07
N VAL A 145 0.71 1.56 -20.68
CA VAL A 145 1.15 0.48 -21.59
C VAL A 145 0.12 -0.63 -21.78
N GLY A 146 -1.11 -0.42 -21.27
CA GLY A 146 -2.20 -1.39 -21.42
C GLY A 146 -2.22 -2.52 -20.41
N GLY A 147 -1.48 -2.41 -19.30
CA GLY A 147 -1.59 -3.32 -18.16
C GLY A 147 -2.98 -3.33 -17.57
N ILE A 148 -3.45 -4.46 -17.03
CA ILE A 148 -4.79 -4.63 -16.48
C ILE A 148 -4.84 -4.53 -14.96
N ALA A 149 -3.72 -4.75 -14.29
CA ALA A 149 -3.48 -4.54 -12.88
C ALA A 149 -1.98 -4.31 -12.65
N SER A 150 -1.60 -3.82 -11.49
CA SER A 150 -0.19 -3.77 -11.13
C SER A 150 0.06 -4.27 -9.71
N LEU A 151 1.21 -4.88 -9.54
CA LEU A 151 1.76 -5.33 -8.27
C LEU A 151 3.09 -4.63 -8.05
N VAL A 152 3.39 -4.31 -6.80
CA VAL A 152 4.68 -3.76 -6.42
C VAL A 152 5.32 -4.63 -5.34
N ARG A 153 6.59 -4.97 -5.55
CA ARG A 153 7.43 -5.48 -4.49
C ARG A 153 7.40 -4.49 -3.32
N SER A 154 7.08 -4.96 -2.14
CA SER A 154 6.98 -4.12 -0.94
C SER A 154 8.20 -3.21 -0.77
N VAL A 155 7.93 -1.94 -0.48
CA VAL A 155 8.97 -0.89 -0.36
C VAL A 155 9.63 -1.01 1.00
N GLY A 156 10.70 -1.77 1.06
CA GLY A 156 11.46 -2.00 2.28
C GLY A 156 12.59 -3.00 2.06
N PRO A 157 13.59 -3.03 2.97
CA PRO A 157 14.70 -3.96 2.86
C PRO A 157 14.34 -5.39 3.29
N TYR A 158 13.32 -5.55 4.15
CA TYR A 158 12.90 -6.82 4.73
C TYR A 158 11.38 -6.98 4.63
N SER A 159 10.89 -8.20 4.55
CA SER A 159 9.46 -8.48 4.43
C SER A 159 8.96 -9.52 5.44
N MET A 160 9.65 -10.62 5.66
CA MET A 160 9.17 -11.75 6.49
C MET A 160 7.75 -12.17 6.11
N ASN A 161 7.51 -12.29 4.81
CA ASN A 161 6.19 -12.58 4.21
C ASN A 161 5.10 -11.55 4.57
N THR A 162 5.47 -10.31 4.86
CA THR A 162 4.55 -9.23 5.22
C THR A 162 4.58 -8.14 4.14
N PRO A 163 3.47 -7.89 3.40
CA PRO A 163 3.42 -6.81 2.44
C PRO A 163 3.47 -5.44 3.13
N HIS A 164 4.20 -4.50 2.55
CA HIS A 164 4.26 -3.12 3.00
C HIS A 164 3.33 -2.24 2.14
N THR A 165 2.28 -1.74 2.75
CA THR A 165 1.27 -0.89 2.09
C THR A 165 1.62 0.60 2.15
N GLY A 166 0.76 1.42 1.57
CA GLY A 166 0.80 2.88 1.58
C GLY A 166 -0.17 3.43 0.55
N THR A 167 -0.11 4.74 0.31
CA THR A 167 -0.95 5.40 -0.68
C THR A 167 -0.39 5.24 -2.09
N SER A 168 -1.28 5.10 -3.07
CA SER A 168 -1.01 5.27 -4.50
C SER A 168 -1.81 6.43 -5.05
N ALA A 169 -1.36 6.99 -6.18
CA ALA A 169 -2.09 8.01 -6.89
C ALA A 169 -2.27 7.61 -8.36
N TYR A 170 -3.41 7.98 -8.91
CA TYR A 170 -3.67 7.86 -10.34
C TYR A 170 -3.45 9.20 -11.01
N GLU A 171 -2.81 9.17 -12.18
CA GLU A 171 -2.64 10.34 -13.03
C GLU A 171 -3.95 10.66 -13.75
N ASP A 172 -4.30 11.92 -13.85
CA ASP A 172 -5.52 12.38 -14.52
C ASP A 172 -5.51 11.96 -16.00
N GLY A 173 -6.67 11.51 -16.48
CA GLY A 173 -6.82 11.03 -17.85
C GLY A 173 -6.31 9.60 -18.09
N VAL A 174 -5.62 8.99 -17.15
CA VAL A 174 -5.15 7.60 -17.25
C VAL A 174 -6.19 6.65 -16.65
N LYS A 175 -6.43 5.53 -17.34
CA LYS A 175 -7.35 4.48 -16.84
C LYS A 175 -6.89 3.98 -15.48
N LYS A 176 -7.79 4.00 -14.49
CA LYS A 176 -7.52 3.41 -13.18
C LYS A 176 -7.56 1.90 -13.25
N ILE A 177 -6.51 1.25 -12.79
CA ILE A 177 -6.37 -0.21 -12.69
C ILE A 177 -6.06 -0.60 -11.23
N PRO A 178 -6.40 -1.82 -10.77
CA PRO A 178 -6.06 -2.28 -9.43
C PRO A 178 -4.56 -2.30 -9.16
N HIS A 179 -4.18 -1.94 -7.94
CA HIS A 179 -2.80 -1.86 -7.52
C HIS A 179 -2.62 -2.39 -6.09
N ALA A 180 -1.69 -3.33 -5.89
CA ALA A 180 -1.41 -3.93 -4.61
C ALA A 180 0.09 -4.16 -4.38
N ALA A 181 0.50 -4.16 -3.11
CA ALA A 181 1.81 -4.61 -2.70
C ALA A 181 1.82 -6.14 -2.51
N VAL A 182 2.90 -6.78 -2.92
CA VAL A 182 3.22 -8.18 -2.62
C VAL A 182 4.47 -8.25 -1.75
N THR A 183 4.73 -9.40 -1.13
CA THR A 183 5.93 -9.59 -0.32
C THR A 183 7.21 -9.54 -1.18
N LEU A 184 8.35 -9.28 -0.52
CA LEU A 184 9.65 -9.34 -1.19
C LEU A 184 9.92 -10.74 -1.72
N GLU A 185 9.53 -11.74 -0.94
CA GLU A 185 9.74 -13.16 -1.25
C GLU A 185 8.96 -13.58 -2.49
N ASP A 186 7.67 -13.20 -2.59
CA ASP A 186 6.82 -13.53 -3.73
C ASP A 186 7.26 -12.76 -4.99
N ALA A 187 7.60 -11.48 -4.86
CA ALA A 187 8.12 -10.70 -5.98
C ALA A 187 9.44 -11.29 -6.51
N ALA A 188 10.36 -11.66 -5.62
CA ALA A 188 11.63 -12.29 -6.00
C ALA A 188 11.41 -13.67 -6.64
N MET A 189 10.46 -14.47 -6.14
CA MET A 189 10.08 -15.75 -6.73
C MET A 189 9.57 -15.56 -8.15
N MET A 190 8.57 -14.70 -8.36
CA MET A 190 8.01 -14.40 -9.68
C MET A 190 9.07 -13.83 -10.63
N GLY A 191 9.98 -12.99 -10.13
CA GLY A 191 11.12 -12.50 -10.91
C GLY A 191 12.06 -13.61 -11.39
N ARG A 192 12.35 -14.61 -10.55
CA ARG A 192 13.14 -15.79 -10.98
C ARG A 192 12.39 -16.69 -11.96
N MET A 193 11.06 -16.79 -11.81
CA MET A 193 10.21 -17.56 -12.74
C MET A 193 10.19 -16.90 -14.11
N ALA A 194 9.97 -15.58 -14.18
CA ALA A 194 9.98 -14.83 -15.44
C ALA A 194 11.31 -14.99 -16.19
N LYS A 195 12.46 -14.94 -15.50
CA LYS A 195 13.79 -15.18 -16.10
C LYS A 195 13.96 -16.58 -16.70
N ARG A 196 13.13 -17.53 -16.32
CA ARG A 196 13.11 -18.91 -16.83
C ARG A 196 11.97 -19.14 -17.84
N GLY A 197 11.27 -18.08 -18.26
CA GLY A 197 10.14 -18.20 -19.18
C GLY A 197 8.87 -18.82 -18.56
N LEU A 198 8.78 -18.86 -17.23
CA LEU A 198 7.59 -19.29 -16.50
C LEU A 198 6.76 -18.05 -16.17
N THR A 199 5.52 -17.99 -16.66
CA THR A 199 4.62 -16.83 -16.51
C THR A 199 3.25 -17.31 -16.01
#